data_d7e9a3eda349820dcbcbf29cbc0e7556
#
_entry.id   d7e9a3eda349820dcbcbf29cbc0e7556
#
_cell.length_a   1.000
_cell.length_b   1.000
_cell.length_c   1.000
_cell.angle_alpha   90.00
_cell.angle_beta   90.00
_cell.angle_gamma   90.00
#
_symmetry.space_group_name_H-M   'P 1'
#
loop_
_entity.id
_entity.type
_entity.pdbx_description
1 polymer ?
#
loop_
_entity_poly.entity_id
_entity_poly.type
_entity_poly.pdbx_seq_one_letter_code
_entity_poly.pdbx_strand_id
1 'polypeptide(L)'
;MKKYTMFLAIVWALLGATSSFASIVTYNASLNGPNEASPNASPGTGFASVIYDSTTHSMRVIVNFSGLTANVTTAHIHCCTAIANGGTGGVATAVPTFPGFPSGVTSGSYDQTFDMTLASSYNPAFVTARGGTTALAEAALFANMADEKAYFNIHTSAFPGGEIRGFLAVPEPGSLALLGVGLGALGMSRRKKHLPGVT
;
A
#
# COMPACT_ATOMS: atom_id res chain seq x y z
N MET A 1 -39.44 7.55 -35.11
CA MET A 1 -39.24 7.15 -33.72
C MET A 1 -38.50 5.79 -33.51
N LYS A 2 -37.99 5.09 -34.53
CA LYS A 2 -37.32 3.79 -34.42
C LYS A 2 -35.78 3.80 -34.30
N LYS A 3 -35.12 4.96 -34.46
CA LYS A 3 -33.62 5.05 -34.48
C LYS A 3 -32.98 5.32 -33.14
N TYR A 4 -33.71 5.77 -32.13
CA TYR A 4 -33.15 6.09 -30.79
C TYR A 4 -33.17 4.90 -29.82
N THR A 5 -34.02 3.89 -30.05
CA THR A 5 -34.13 2.71 -29.18
C THR A 5 -32.94 1.74 -29.35
N MET A 6 -32.26 1.76 -30.48
CA MET A 6 -31.12 0.87 -30.75
C MET A 6 -29.83 1.37 -30.10
N PHE A 7 -29.67 2.69 -29.90
CA PHE A 7 -28.50 3.30 -29.27
C PHE A 7 -28.48 3.09 -27.74
N LEU A 8 -29.66 3.09 -27.10
CA LEU A 8 -29.75 2.84 -25.65
C LEU A 8 -29.42 1.38 -25.28
N ALA A 9 -29.76 0.41 -26.13
CA ALA A 9 -29.48 -1.00 -25.87
C ALA A 9 -27.99 -1.35 -25.92
N ILE A 10 -27.20 -0.65 -26.74
CA ILE A 10 -25.74 -0.87 -26.86
C ILE A 10 -24.99 -0.31 -25.66
N VAL A 11 -25.43 0.80 -25.09
CA VAL A 11 -24.84 1.41 -23.88
C VAL A 11 -25.07 0.54 -22.63
N TRP A 12 -26.21 -0.14 -22.51
CA TRP A 12 -26.51 -1.05 -21.40
C TRP A 12 -25.74 -2.38 -21.45
N ALA A 13 -25.36 -2.85 -22.61
CA ALA A 13 -24.58 -4.09 -22.76
C ALA A 13 -23.10 -3.93 -22.38
N LEU A 14 -22.58 -2.69 -22.34
CA LEU A 14 -21.20 -2.39 -21.93
C LEU A 14 -21.00 -2.22 -20.42
N LEU A 15 -22.07 -2.10 -19.64
CA LEU A 15 -22.02 -1.94 -18.18
C LEU A 15 -22.12 -3.26 -17.38
N GLY A 16 -22.26 -4.40 -18.06
CA GLY A 16 -22.60 -5.68 -17.44
C GLY A 16 -21.47 -6.68 -17.22
N ALA A 17 -20.22 -6.37 -17.58
CA ALA A 17 -19.10 -7.28 -17.37
C ALA A 17 -18.19 -6.79 -16.25
N THR A 18 -18.59 -6.95 -15.00
CA THR A 18 -17.64 -6.98 -13.89
C THR A 18 -16.88 -8.30 -13.96
N SER A 19 -15.82 -8.33 -14.76
CA SER A 19 -14.85 -9.40 -14.69
C SER A 19 -14.20 -9.31 -13.31
N SER A 20 -14.56 -10.21 -12.41
CA SER A 20 -13.77 -10.48 -11.21
C SER A 20 -12.45 -11.10 -11.68
N PHE A 21 -11.49 -10.25 -12.03
CA PHE A 21 -10.14 -10.72 -12.25
C PHE A 21 -9.54 -11.03 -10.88
N ALA A 22 -8.96 -12.22 -10.76
CA ALA A 22 -7.97 -12.51 -9.76
C ALA A 22 -6.93 -11.38 -9.81
N SER A 23 -6.80 -10.63 -8.72
CA SER A 23 -6.00 -9.41 -8.74
C SER A 23 -4.77 -9.59 -7.88
N ILE A 24 -3.61 -9.59 -8.54
CA ILE A 24 -2.35 -9.36 -7.84
C ILE A 24 -2.21 -7.85 -7.67
N VAL A 25 -2.10 -7.39 -6.43
CA VAL A 25 -1.90 -5.98 -6.10
C VAL A 25 -0.55 -5.82 -5.41
N THR A 26 0.22 -4.83 -5.83
CA THR A 26 1.49 -4.46 -5.19
C THR A 26 1.33 -3.14 -4.46
N TYR A 27 1.69 -3.14 -3.18
CA TYR A 27 1.75 -1.95 -2.33
C TYR A 27 3.20 -1.66 -2.01
N ASN A 28 3.62 -0.41 -2.13
CA ASN A 28 4.99 0.02 -1.86
C ASN A 28 5.03 1.08 -0.76
N ALA A 29 6.12 1.10 -0.01
CA ALA A 29 6.37 2.11 1.01
C ALA A 29 7.85 2.48 1.08
N SER A 30 8.16 3.77 1.06
CA SER A 30 9.48 4.29 1.44
C SER A 30 9.52 4.51 2.95
N LEU A 31 10.47 3.87 3.63
CA LEU A 31 10.59 3.87 5.08
C LEU A 31 11.64 4.90 5.51
N ASN A 32 11.29 5.75 6.45
CA ASN A 32 12.21 6.72 7.05
C ASN A 32 11.74 7.18 8.44
N GLY A 33 12.63 7.82 9.21
CA GLY A 33 12.33 8.31 10.54
C GLY A 33 11.35 9.49 10.57
N PRO A 34 11.41 10.47 9.65
CA PRO A 34 10.42 11.55 9.55
C PRO A 34 8.97 11.08 9.36
N ASN A 35 8.75 9.90 8.79
CA ASN A 35 7.41 9.32 8.62
C ASN A 35 6.84 8.70 9.89
N GLU A 36 7.62 8.55 10.97
CA GLU A 36 7.12 7.98 12.22
C GLU A 36 6.01 8.83 12.84
N ALA A 37 5.17 8.21 13.70
CA ALA A 37 4.10 8.94 14.39
C ALA A 37 4.65 10.01 15.34
N SER A 38 5.80 9.72 15.95
CA SER A 38 6.68 10.68 16.59
C SER A 38 7.90 10.80 15.70
N PRO A 39 7.96 11.77 14.78
CA PRO A 39 9.05 11.91 13.84
C PRO A 39 10.40 11.94 14.53
N ASN A 40 11.37 11.23 13.96
CA ASN A 40 12.73 11.18 14.48
C ASN A 40 13.77 11.50 13.39
N ALA A 41 14.99 11.78 13.81
CA ALA A 41 16.10 12.13 12.92
C ALA A 41 16.99 10.93 12.57
N SER A 42 16.47 9.70 12.60
CA SER A 42 17.23 8.54 12.18
C SER A 42 17.71 8.71 10.73
N PRO A 43 18.99 8.41 10.44
CA PRO A 43 19.49 8.32 9.09
C PRO A 43 19.02 7.05 8.36
N GLY A 44 18.34 6.17 9.08
CA GLY A 44 17.82 4.91 8.55
C GLY A 44 16.82 5.13 7.43
N THR A 45 16.96 4.34 6.38
CA THR A 45 16.05 4.31 5.24
C THR A 45 15.72 2.88 4.87
N GLY A 46 14.57 2.69 4.20
CA GLY A 46 14.18 1.39 3.67
C GLY A 46 13.13 1.51 2.58
N PHE A 47 12.87 0.37 1.95
CA PHE A 47 11.78 0.22 1.00
C PHE A 47 11.10 -1.12 1.26
N ALA A 48 9.78 -1.09 1.39
CA ALA A 48 8.96 -2.27 1.53
C ALA A 48 8.03 -2.40 0.32
N SER A 49 7.91 -3.64 -0.19
CA SER A 49 6.94 -4.03 -1.21
C SER A 49 6.11 -5.19 -0.69
N VAL A 50 4.80 -5.06 -0.71
CA VAL A 50 3.84 -6.09 -0.31
C VAL A 50 3.03 -6.47 -1.53
N ILE A 51 3.17 -7.72 -1.98
CA ILE A 51 2.46 -8.27 -3.13
C ILE A 51 1.38 -9.19 -2.60
N TYR A 52 0.14 -8.85 -2.87
CA TYR A 52 -1.04 -9.62 -2.46
C TYR A 52 -1.70 -10.27 -3.67
N ASP A 53 -1.93 -11.58 -3.59
CA ASP A 53 -2.72 -12.33 -4.56
C ASP A 53 -3.99 -12.85 -3.87
N SER A 54 -5.12 -12.28 -4.25
CA SER A 54 -6.43 -12.62 -3.68
C SER A 54 -6.95 -14.00 -4.13
N THR A 55 -6.36 -14.61 -5.16
CA THR A 55 -6.74 -15.95 -5.64
C THR A 55 -6.13 -17.05 -4.78
N THR A 56 -4.86 -16.87 -4.43
CA THR A 56 -4.08 -17.81 -3.64
C THR A 56 -4.07 -17.46 -2.16
N HIS A 57 -4.69 -16.32 -1.77
CA HIS A 57 -4.63 -15.77 -0.42
C HIS A 57 -3.19 -15.63 0.09
N SER A 58 -2.28 -15.19 -0.77
CA SER A 58 -0.87 -15.06 -0.43
C SER A 58 -0.44 -13.61 -0.31
N MET A 59 0.43 -13.33 0.65
CA MET A 59 1.07 -12.04 0.86
C MET A 59 2.59 -12.23 0.85
N ARG A 60 3.29 -11.73 -0.18
CA ARG A 60 4.74 -11.69 -0.20
C ARG A 60 5.22 -10.33 0.28
N VAL A 61 6.14 -10.34 1.24
CA VAL A 61 6.73 -9.14 1.84
C VAL A 61 8.20 -9.09 1.48
N ILE A 62 8.60 -8.04 0.75
CA ILE A 62 9.98 -7.78 0.33
C ILE A 62 10.41 -6.47 0.97
N VAL A 63 11.52 -6.49 1.73
CA VAL A 63 12.03 -5.29 2.41
C VAL A 63 13.53 -5.20 2.24
N ASN A 64 14.02 -3.99 1.98
CA ASN A 64 15.43 -3.64 2.09
C ASN A 64 15.55 -2.42 3.01
N PHE A 65 16.50 -2.44 3.93
CA PHE A 65 16.73 -1.32 4.85
C PHE A 65 18.21 -1.17 5.17
N SER A 66 18.61 0.05 5.51
CA SER A 66 20.00 0.35 5.86
C SER A 66 20.12 1.61 6.72
N GLY A 67 21.27 1.76 7.38
CA GLY A 67 21.62 2.97 8.12
C GLY A 67 20.81 3.19 9.39
N LEU A 68 20.20 2.14 9.97
CA LEU A 68 19.50 2.26 11.24
C LEU A 68 20.48 2.68 12.35
N THR A 69 19.99 3.49 13.27
CA THR A 69 20.75 4.00 14.44
C THR A 69 21.08 2.88 15.42
N ALA A 70 20.21 1.88 15.53
CA ALA A 70 20.36 0.76 16.45
C ALA A 70 19.87 -0.55 15.82
N ASN A 71 20.15 -1.65 16.51
CA ASN A 71 19.80 -2.98 16.02
C ASN A 71 18.30 -3.19 15.98
N VAL A 72 17.82 -3.80 14.88
CA VAL A 72 16.43 -4.23 14.71
C VAL A 72 16.01 -5.16 15.84
N THR A 73 14.86 -4.89 16.42
CA THR A 73 14.19 -5.74 17.40
C THR A 73 13.00 -6.46 16.79
N THR A 74 12.15 -5.74 16.05
CA THR A 74 10.93 -6.27 15.42
C THR A 74 10.58 -5.51 14.15
N ALA A 75 9.79 -6.14 13.27
CA ALA A 75 9.18 -5.49 12.11
C ALA A 75 7.78 -6.04 11.87
N HIS A 76 6.84 -5.15 11.50
CA HIS A 76 5.45 -5.49 11.30
C HIS A 76 4.79 -4.62 10.22
N ILE A 77 3.62 -5.09 9.77
CA ILE A 77 2.62 -4.18 9.19
C ILE A 77 1.62 -3.83 10.30
N HIS A 78 1.44 -2.55 10.49
CA HIS A 78 0.43 -1.97 11.38
C HIS A 78 -0.82 -1.59 10.60
N CYS A 79 -1.98 -1.81 11.17
CA CYS A 79 -3.29 -1.46 10.62
C CYS A 79 -4.32 -1.29 11.77
N CYS A 80 -5.31 -0.50 11.67
CA CYS A 80 -5.63 0.40 10.59
C CYS A 80 -5.74 1.79 11.20
N THR A 81 -5.14 2.77 10.54
CA THR A 81 -5.17 4.16 11.03
C THR A 81 -6.54 4.79 10.73
N ALA A 82 -6.89 5.83 11.48
CA ALA A 82 -8.14 6.55 11.30
C ALA A 82 -8.20 7.32 9.97
N ILE A 83 -7.04 7.81 9.51
CA ILE A 83 -6.89 8.60 8.28
C ILE A 83 -5.80 8.01 7.40
N ALA A 84 -5.90 8.20 6.10
CA ALA A 84 -4.87 7.82 5.14
C ALA A 84 -3.56 8.57 5.42
N ASN A 85 -2.44 7.90 5.25
CA ASN A 85 -1.08 8.45 5.41
C ASN A 85 -0.80 9.11 6.77
N GLY A 86 -1.56 8.78 7.82
CA GLY A 86 -1.39 9.44 9.12
C GLY A 86 -1.88 8.61 10.31
N GLY A 87 -1.43 9.02 11.51
CA GLY A 87 -1.82 8.37 12.75
C GLY A 87 -1.09 7.06 13.04
N THR A 88 -1.66 6.25 13.96
CA THR A 88 -1.13 4.96 14.38
C THR A 88 -2.19 3.88 14.31
N GLY A 89 -1.78 2.65 14.03
CA GLY A 89 -2.59 1.44 14.09
C GLY A 89 -1.90 0.38 14.96
N GLY A 90 -2.65 -0.62 15.41
CA GLY A 90 -2.09 -1.78 16.08
C GLY A 90 -1.30 -2.68 15.11
N VAL A 91 -0.54 -3.64 15.64
CA VAL A 91 0.13 -4.65 14.81
C VAL A 91 -0.93 -5.57 14.20
N ALA A 92 -0.92 -5.70 12.88
CA ALA A 92 -1.84 -6.56 12.14
C ALA A 92 -1.24 -7.93 11.80
N THR A 93 0.05 -7.98 11.49
CA THR A 93 0.75 -9.19 11.05
C THR A 93 1.36 -9.97 12.21
N ALA A 94 2.01 -11.09 11.91
CA ALA A 94 2.59 -12.01 12.89
C ALA A 94 3.39 -11.30 13.99
N VAL A 95 3.25 -11.76 15.21
CA VAL A 95 3.95 -11.27 16.41
C VAL A 95 4.84 -12.35 16.99
N PRO A 96 5.99 -12.02 17.64
CA PRO A 96 6.48 -10.66 17.98
C PRO A 96 7.10 -9.91 16.80
N THR A 97 7.35 -10.51 15.68
CA THR A 97 7.90 -9.94 14.45
C THR A 97 7.53 -10.83 13.26
N PHE A 98 7.71 -10.38 12.05
CA PHE A 98 7.67 -11.27 10.89
C PHE A 98 8.67 -12.43 11.07
N PRO A 99 8.23 -13.69 10.90
CA PRO A 99 9.12 -14.86 10.99
C PRO A 99 10.34 -14.73 10.07
N GLY A 100 11.54 -14.86 10.62
CA GLY A 100 12.79 -14.77 9.86
C GLY A 100 13.21 -13.34 9.48
N PHE A 101 12.55 -12.31 9.97
CA PHE A 101 13.00 -10.93 9.73
C PHE A 101 14.37 -10.69 10.39
N PRO A 102 15.33 -10.02 9.68
CA PRO A 102 16.66 -9.75 10.23
C PRO A 102 16.58 -9.02 11.59
N SER A 103 17.16 -9.61 12.62
CA SER A 103 17.20 -9.07 13.98
C SER A 103 18.65 -8.89 14.43
N GLY A 104 18.91 -7.91 15.32
CA GLY A 104 20.26 -7.65 15.80
C GLY A 104 21.19 -6.95 14.81
N VAL A 105 20.67 -6.39 13.74
CA VAL A 105 21.41 -5.73 12.65
C VAL A 105 20.88 -4.31 12.40
N THR A 106 21.67 -3.46 11.74
CA THR A 106 21.32 -2.09 11.35
C THR A 106 21.02 -1.96 9.86
N SER A 107 21.14 -3.04 9.11
CA SER A 107 20.82 -3.13 7.68
C SER A 107 20.50 -4.57 7.30
N GLY A 108 19.69 -4.77 6.27
CA GLY A 108 19.32 -6.11 5.83
C GLY A 108 18.33 -6.13 4.70
N SER A 109 18.03 -7.34 4.25
CA SER A 109 16.98 -7.63 3.28
C SER A 109 16.10 -8.76 3.79
N TYR A 110 14.86 -8.77 3.35
CA TYR A 110 13.84 -9.75 3.71
C TYR A 110 12.98 -10.06 2.51
N ASP A 111 12.61 -11.34 2.32
CA ASP A 111 11.70 -11.79 1.28
C ASP A 111 11.00 -13.08 1.75
N GLN A 112 9.74 -12.97 2.09
CA GLN A 112 8.93 -14.09 2.58
C GLN A 112 7.50 -13.99 2.08
N THR A 113 6.89 -15.17 1.84
CA THR A 113 5.48 -15.30 1.46
C THR A 113 4.69 -15.93 2.61
N PHE A 114 3.54 -15.36 2.90
CA PHE A 114 2.61 -15.77 3.95
C PHE A 114 1.32 -16.27 3.33
N ASP A 115 0.80 -17.37 3.86
CA ASP A 115 -0.55 -17.85 3.59
C ASP A 115 -1.52 -17.09 4.51
N MET A 116 -2.35 -16.24 3.92
CA MET A 116 -3.27 -15.37 4.65
C MET A 116 -4.53 -16.12 5.14
N THR A 117 -4.69 -17.38 4.80
CA THR A 117 -5.73 -18.25 5.40
C THR A 117 -5.34 -18.73 6.79
N LEU A 118 -4.05 -18.67 7.15
CA LEU A 118 -3.51 -19.14 8.42
C LEU A 118 -3.51 -18.06 9.50
N ALA A 119 -3.97 -18.39 10.69
CA ALA A 119 -3.95 -17.50 11.85
C ALA A 119 -2.53 -17.05 12.26
N SER A 120 -1.50 -17.86 11.97
CA SER A 120 -0.09 -17.54 12.23
C SER A 120 0.43 -16.36 11.41
N SER A 121 -0.23 -15.96 10.33
CA SER A 121 0.13 -14.79 9.53
C SER A 121 -0.28 -13.45 10.18
N TYR A 122 -1.07 -13.51 11.26
CA TYR A 122 -1.66 -12.34 11.91
C TYR A 122 -1.31 -12.24 13.39
N ASN A 123 -1.44 -11.03 13.92
CA ASN A 123 -1.61 -10.82 15.33
C ASN A 123 -3.02 -11.31 15.76
N PRO A 124 -3.14 -12.20 16.77
CA PRO A 124 -4.45 -12.67 17.24
C PRO A 124 -5.40 -11.55 17.68
N ALA A 125 -4.85 -10.46 18.26
CA ALA A 125 -5.65 -9.29 18.65
C ALA A 125 -6.26 -8.58 17.41
N PHE A 126 -5.53 -8.55 16.29
CA PHE A 126 -6.05 -8.00 15.03
C PHE A 126 -7.20 -8.86 14.49
N VAL A 127 -7.03 -10.19 14.44
CA VAL A 127 -8.09 -11.12 14.01
C VAL A 127 -9.36 -10.93 14.86
N THR A 128 -9.21 -10.90 16.18
CA THR A 128 -10.33 -10.67 17.11
C THR A 128 -11.04 -9.35 16.83
N ALA A 129 -10.28 -8.26 16.66
CA ALA A 129 -10.82 -6.92 16.38
C ALA A 129 -11.51 -6.81 15.01
N ARG A 130 -11.24 -7.74 14.08
CA ARG A 130 -11.80 -7.76 12.72
C ARG A 130 -12.88 -8.82 12.52
N GLY A 131 -13.48 -9.31 13.58
CA GLY A 131 -14.61 -10.25 13.50
C GLY A 131 -14.25 -11.71 13.76
N GLY A 132 -13.02 -12.00 14.20
CA GLY A 132 -12.61 -13.30 14.75
C GLY A 132 -12.24 -14.36 13.71
N THR A 133 -12.19 -14.03 12.40
CA THR A 133 -11.77 -14.98 11.36
C THR A 133 -10.62 -14.42 10.52
N THR A 134 -9.76 -15.30 10.00
CA THR A 134 -8.66 -14.92 9.10
C THR A 134 -9.18 -14.25 7.82
N ALA A 135 -10.29 -14.71 7.26
CA ALA A 135 -10.90 -14.13 6.05
C ALA A 135 -11.34 -12.66 6.27
N LEU A 136 -11.91 -12.34 7.43
CA LEU A 136 -12.29 -10.96 7.76
C LEU A 136 -11.05 -10.09 8.07
N ALA A 137 -10.03 -10.67 8.72
CA ALA A 137 -8.77 -10.00 8.97
C ALA A 137 -8.03 -9.70 7.65
N GLU A 138 -7.98 -10.64 6.72
CA GLU A 138 -7.43 -10.49 5.36
C GLU A 138 -8.14 -9.35 4.62
N ALA A 139 -9.46 -9.42 4.52
CA ALA A 139 -10.26 -8.40 3.85
C ALA A 139 -10.03 -7.00 4.45
N ALA A 140 -9.99 -6.91 5.79
CA ALA A 140 -9.73 -5.65 6.48
C ALA A 140 -8.33 -5.11 6.23
N LEU A 141 -7.29 -5.97 6.26
CA LEU A 141 -5.91 -5.57 6.05
C LEU A 141 -5.71 -4.97 4.66
N PHE A 142 -6.14 -5.69 3.61
CA PHE A 142 -5.89 -5.27 2.24
C PHE A 142 -6.80 -4.12 1.79
N ALA A 143 -8.03 -4.03 2.29
CA ALA A 143 -8.86 -2.84 2.07
C ALA A 143 -8.22 -1.59 2.68
N ASN A 144 -7.64 -1.69 3.88
CA ASN A 144 -6.98 -0.56 4.52
C ASN A 144 -5.59 -0.27 3.93
N MET A 145 -4.89 -1.24 3.33
CA MET A 145 -3.72 -0.95 2.50
C MET A 145 -4.10 -0.15 1.26
N ALA A 146 -5.19 -0.51 0.58
CA ALA A 146 -5.69 0.22 -0.57
C ALA A 146 -6.13 1.66 -0.23
N ASP A 147 -6.60 1.87 1.01
CA ASP A 147 -6.96 3.18 1.56
C ASP A 147 -5.77 3.94 2.17
N GLU A 148 -4.53 3.44 2.04
CA GLU A 148 -3.31 4.03 2.62
C GLU A 148 -3.38 4.19 4.15
N LYS A 149 -4.09 3.27 4.83
CA LYS A 149 -4.30 3.24 6.29
C LYS A 149 -3.50 2.12 6.97
N ALA A 150 -2.58 1.48 6.26
CA ALA A 150 -1.65 0.51 6.80
C ALA A 150 -0.21 0.92 6.48
N TYR A 151 0.72 0.63 7.39
CA TYR A 151 2.11 1.00 7.21
C TYR A 151 3.05 -0.12 7.64
N PHE A 152 4.19 -0.23 6.96
CA PHE A 152 5.30 -1.07 7.37
C PHE A 152 6.16 -0.30 8.36
N ASN A 153 6.58 -0.95 9.46
CA ASN A 153 7.41 -0.34 10.49
C ASN A 153 8.54 -1.27 10.93
N ILE A 154 9.73 -0.70 11.12
CA ILE A 154 10.89 -1.37 11.71
C ILE A 154 11.20 -0.71 13.05
N HIS A 155 11.23 -1.52 14.09
CA HIS A 155 11.56 -1.11 15.46
C HIS A 155 12.99 -1.50 15.79
N THR A 156 13.66 -0.68 16.57
CA THR A 156 15.03 -0.93 17.04
C THR A 156 15.14 -0.75 18.56
N SER A 157 16.30 -1.12 19.11
CA SER A 157 16.55 -0.94 20.54
C SER A 157 16.60 0.53 20.97
N ALA A 158 16.95 1.47 20.07
CA ALA A 158 16.90 2.91 20.33
C ALA A 158 15.51 3.51 20.15
N PHE A 159 14.71 2.91 19.26
CA PHE A 159 13.35 3.37 18.93
C PHE A 159 12.34 2.20 19.07
N PRO A 160 11.96 1.83 20.30
CA PRO A 160 11.02 0.73 20.53
C PRO A 160 9.62 0.99 19.93
N GLY A 161 9.24 2.26 19.75
CA GLY A 161 7.99 2.67 19.10
C GLY A 161 8.03 2.66 17.57
N GLY A 162 9.21 2.46 16.97
CA GLY A 162 9.49 2.49 15.53
C GLY A 162 10.62 3.44 15.19
N GLU A 163 11.61 2.99 14.41
CA GLU A 163 12.70 3.83 13.92
C GLU A 163 12.41 4.38 12.52
N ILE A 164 11.92 3.52 11.63
CA ILE A 164 11.53 3.93 10.28
C ILE A 164 10.22 3.27 9.90
N ARG A 165 9.32 4.04 9.29
CA ARG A 165 8.07 3.53 8.74
C ARG A 165 7.68 4.18 7.41
N GLY A 166 6.75 3.56 6.70
CA GLY A 166 6.11 4.11 5.52
C GLY A 166 4.73 3.51 5.29
N PHE A 167 3.79 4.34 4.81
CA PHE A 167 2.46 3.89 4.44
C PHE A 167 2.53 3.09 3.14
N LEU A 168 1.81 1.97 3.12
CA LEU A 168 1.70 1.08 1.97
C LEU A 168 0.65 1.64 1.01
N ALA A 169 1.07 1.96 -0.21
CA ALA A 169 0.22 2.51 -1.25
C ALA A 169 0.41 1.76 -2.56
N VAL A 170 -0.65 1.69 -3.36
CA VAL A 170 -0.54 1.20 -4.74
C VAL A 170 0.20 2.26 -5.56
N PRO A 171 1.29 1.91 -6.27
CA PRO A 171 1.96 2.86 -7.16
C PRO A 171 0.97 3.43 -8.18
N GLU A 172 0.93 4.74 -8.33
CA GLU A 172 0.07 5.36 -9.32
C GLU A 172 0.43 4.86 -10.73
N PRO A 173 -0.54 4.39 -11.52
CA PRO A 173 -0.28 4.02 -12.91
C PRO A 173 0.29 5.22 -13.66
N GLY A 174 1.38 5.02 -14.40
CA GLY A 174 1.95 6.07 -15.27
C GLY A 174 0.98 6.64 -16.31
N SER A 175 -0.17 6.00 -16.51
CA SER A 175 -1.28 6.50 -17.33
C SER A 175 -1.86 7.83 -16.83
N LEU A 176 -1.87 8.09 -15.51
CA LEU A 176 -2.32 9.37 -14.95
C LEU A 176 -1.33 10.50 -15.29
N ALA A 177 -0.04 10.24 -15.24
CA ALA A 177 0.99 11.19 -15.68
C ALA A 177 0.87 11.47 -17.19
N LEU A 178 0.68 10.43 -18.01
CA LEU A 178 0.44 10.56 -19.46
C LEU A 178 -0.84 11.33 -19.76
N LEU A 179 -1.91 11.10 -19.01
CA LEU A 179 -3.16 11.85 -19.15
C LEU A 179 -2.94 13.33 -18.84
N GLY A 180 -2.22 13.64 -17.76
CA GLY A 180 -1.85 15.02 -17.38
C GLY A 180 -1.04 15.72 -18.48
N VAL A 181 -0.04 15.05 -19.03
CA VAL A 181 0.78 15.55 -20.16
C VAL A 181 -0.10 15.75 -21.40
N GLY A 182 -0.97 14.79 -21.73
CA GLY A 182 -1.89 14.88 -22.88
C GLY A 182 -2.87 16.05 -22.77
N LEU A 183 -3.47 16.26 -21.60
CA LEU A 183 -4.37 17.40 -21.35
C LEU A 183 -3.62 18.74 -21.37
N GLY A 184 -2.41 18.78 -20.84
CA GLY A 184 -1.53 19.96 -20.92
C GLY A 184 -1.18 20.33 -22.36
N ALA A 185 -0.82 19.37 -23.19
CA ALA A 185 -0.52 19.58 -24.61
C ALA A 185 -1.75 20.09 -25.38
N LEU A 186 -2.93 19.54 -25.10
CA LEU A 186 -4.19 20.01 -25.70
C LEU A 186 -4.53 21.43 -25.28
N GLY A 187 -4.30 21.79 -24.01
CA GLY A 187 -4.50 23.15 -23.51
C GLY A 187 -3.58 24.18 -24.19
N MET A 188 -2.31 23.83 -24.39
CA MET A 188 -1.34 24.69 -25.10
C MET A 188 -1.67 24.84 -26.59
N SER A 189 -2.15 23.78 -27.24
CA SER A 189 -2.53 23.84 -28.66
C SER A 189 -3.73 24.75 -28.91
N ARG A 190 -4.67 24.82 -27.98
CA ARG A 190 -5.84 25.71 -28.05
C ARG A 190 -5.46 27.17 -27.87
N ARG A 191 -4.48 27.51 -27.01
CA ARG A 191 -3.98 28.88 -26.81
C ARG A 191 -3.35 29.47 -28.07
N LYS A 192 -2.63 28.69 -28.86
CA LYS A 192 -2.00 29.16 -30.14
C LYS A 192 -2.99 29.57 -31.21
N LYS A 193 -4.23 29.08 -31.16
CA LYS A 193 -5.27 29.44 -32.14
C LYS A 193 -6.01 30.74 -31.84
N HIS A 194 -5.76 31.37 -30.67
CA HIS A 194 -6.46 32.57 -30.24
C HIS A 194 -5.57 33.83 -30.21
N LEU A 195 -4.39 33.81 -30.82
CA LEU A 195 -3.61 35.04 -31.03
C LEU A 195 -4.20 35.77 -32.27
N PRO A 196 -4.86 36.97 -32.08
CA PRO A 196 -5.30 37.78 -33.21
C PRO A 196 -4.08 38.24 -33.95
N GLY A 197 -4.11 38.08 -35.30
CA GLY A 197 -3.07 38.64 -36.18
C GLY A 197 -2.96 40.14 -35.98
N VAL A 198 -1.78 40.58 -35.60
CA VAL A 198 -1.44 42.03 -35.60
C VAL A 198 -1.24 42.41 -37.03
N THR A 199 -2.19 43.18 -37.61
CA THR A 199 -2.07 43.89 -38.87
C THR A 199 -1.37 45.21 -38.59
#